data_d45bf216a8827476f0a8098a414a9cac
#
_entry.id   d45bf216a8827476f0a8098a414a9cac
#
_cell.length_a   1.000
_cell.length_b   1.000
_cell.length_c   1.000
_cell.angle_alpha   90.00
_cell.angle_beta   90.00
_cell.angle_gamma   90.00
#
_symmetry.space_group_name_H-M   'P 1'
#
loop_
_entity.id
_entity.type
_entity.pdbx_description
1 polymer ?
#
loop_
_entity_poly.entity_id
_entity_poly.type
_entity_poly.pdbx_seq_one_letter_code
_entity_poly.pdbx_strand_id
1 'polypeptide(L)'
;LSGSSEYLLGSVVTYSNMAKQKLVNVSAENLEKYGAVSEQVACEMASGVRDLFGTTYGVGITGIAGPGGATEEKPVGLVYMAVADGNDVHCVKHLFGGTRTENKLRSALTAISMVIDKIKARRNEEI
;
A
#
# COMPACT_ATOMS: atom_id res chain seq x y z
N LEU A 1 4.06 17.87 8.43
CA LEU A 1 5.34 18.32 9.00
C LEU A 1 6.05 19.26 8.04
N SER A 2 6.62 20.35 8.57
CA SER A 2 7.46 21.25 7.78
C SER A 2 8.70 20.49 7.26
N GLY A 3 9.05 20.71 5.99
CA GLY A 3 10.19 20.04 5.36
C GLY A 3 9.94 18.64 4.86
N SER A 4 8.71 18.12 4.99
CA SER A 4 8.39 16.75 4.54
C SER A 4 8.56 16.55 3.03
N SER A 5 8.50 17.62 2.24
CA SER A 5 8.74 17.56 0.79
C SER A 5 10.17 17.12 0.40
N GLU A 6 11.10 17.16 1.32
CA GLU A 6 12.46 16.65 1.08
C GLU A 6 12.50 15.12 0.99
N TYR A 7 11.57 14.43 1.64
CA TYR A 7 11.55 12.96 1.65
C TYR A 7 10.25 12.34 1.13
N LEU A 8 9.12 13.04 1.21
CA LEU A 8 7.85 12.59 0.64
C LEU A 8 7.66 13.24 -0.73
N LEU A 9 7.99 12.54 -1.79
CA LEU A 9 8.01 13.09 -3.14
C LEU A 9 6.65 13.12 -3.82
N GLY A 10 5.74 12.24 -3.43
CA GLY A 10 4.41 12.24 -4.02
C GLY A 10 3.58 11.04 -3.62
N SER A 11 2.33 11.10 -4.03
CA SER A 11 1.39 9.99 -3.88
C SER A 11 0.38 10.00 -5.01
N VAL A 12 -0.27 8.85 -5.24
CA VAL A 12 -1.36 8.72 -6.19
C VAL A 12 -2.54 8.03 -5.52
N VAL A 13 -3.74 8.42 -5.91
CA VAL A 13 -4.97 7.80 -5.43
C VAL A 13 -5.61 7.09 -6.63
N THR A 14 -5.72 5.76 -6.53
CA THR A 14 -6.13 4.92 -7.64
C THR A 14 -7.49 4.28 -7.34
N TYR A 15 -8.56 5.04 -7.51
CA TYR A 15 -9.93 4.56 -7.27
C TYR A 15 -10.37 3.48 -8.24
N SER A 16 -9.92 3.55 -9.49
CA SER A 16 -10.29 2.59 -10.52
C SER A 16 -9.17 1.59 -10.80
N ASN A 17 -9.54 0.43 -11.32
CA ASN A 17 -8.57 -0.54 -11.79
C ASN A 17 -7.72 0.01 -12.95
N MET A 18 -8.33 0.85 -13.80
CA MET A 18 -7.59 1.54 -14.87
C MET A 18 -6.51 2.45 -14.31
N ALA A 19 -6.81 3.22 -13.27
CA ALA A 19 -5.82 4.08 -12.62
C ALA A 19 -4.68 3.26 -12.00
N LYS A 20 -4.99 2.12 -11.37
CA LYS A 20 -3.98 1.20 -10.85
C LYS A 20 -3.03 0.71 -11.95
N GLN A 21 -3.58 0.36 -13.11
CA GLN A 21 -2.77 -0.09 -14.25
C GLN A 21 -1.93 1.03 -14.84
N LYS A 22 -2.53 2.19 -15.09
CA LYS A 22 -1.86 3.31 -15.76
C LYS A 22 -0.81 4.00 -14.90
N LEU A 23 -1.11 4.22 -13.64
CA LEU A 23 -0.27 5.06 -12.77
C LEU A 23 0.78 4.26 -12.02
N VAL A 24 0.43 3.08 -11.54
CA VAL A 24 1.33 2.28 -10.70
C VAL A 24 1.58 0.88 -11.24
N ASN A 25 1.29 0.69 -12.50
CA ASN A 25 1.66 -0.50 -13.27
C ASN A 25 1.15 -1.83 -12.66
N VAL A 26 -0.03 -1.81 -12.08
CA VAL A 26 -0.69 -3.03 -11.62
C VAL A 26 -1.12 -3.84 -12.83
N SER A 27 -0.87 -5.15 -12.82
CA SER A 27 -1.20 -6.00 -13.96
C SER A 27 -2.72 -6.27 -14.05
N ALA A 28 -3.24 -6.26 -15.27
CA ALA A 28 -4.63 -6.63 -15.52
C ALA A 28 -4.90 -8.07 -15.08
N GLU A 29 -3.93 -8.96 -15.25
CA GLU A 29 -4.00 -10.37 -14.84
C GLU A 29 -4.23 -10.50 -13.32
N ASN A 30 -3.46 -9.80 -12.50
CA ASN A 30 -3.61 -9.85 -11.06
C ASN A 30 -4.91 -9.19 -10.58
N LEU A 31 -5.34 -8.13 -11.23
CA LEU A 31 -6.64 -7.51 -10.95
C LEU A 31 -7.79 -8.47 -11.21
N GLU A 32 -7.75 -9.21 -12.32
CA GLU A 32 -8.77 -10.19 -12.67
C GLU A 32 -8.74 -11.40 -11.74
N LYS A 33 -7.55 -11.95 -11.47
CA LYS A 33 -7.38 -13.19 -10.73
C LYS A 33 -7.61 -13.02 -9.22
N TYR A 34 -7.08 -11.95 -8.63
CA TYR A 34 -7.09 -11.74 -7.18
C TYR A 34 -7.98 -10.59 -6.73
N GLY A 35 -8.39 -9.72 -7.64
CA GLY A 35 -9.14 -8.51 -7.33
C GLY A 35 -8.24 -7.39 -6.82
N ALA A 36 -8.81 -6.19 -6.78
CA ALA A 36 -8.08 -5.00 -6.36
C ALA A 36 -7.60 -5.07 -4.90
N VAL A 37 -8.38 -5.69 -4.03
CA VAL A 37 -8.04 -5.88 -2.61
C VAL A 37 -7.36 -7.23 -2.45
N SER A 38 -6.04 -7.23 -2.58
CA SER A 38 -5.23 -8.45 -2.52
C SER A 38 -3.77 -8.11 -2.22
N GLU A 39 -3.04 -9.10 -1.73
CA GLU A 39 -1.60 -9.00 -1.50
C GLU A 39 -0.86 -8.66 -2.81
N GLN A 40 -1.20 -9.35 -3.89
CA GLN A 40 -0.55 -9.17 -5.18
C GLN A 40 -0.68 -7.74 -5.69
N VAL A 41 -1.88 -7.18 -5.61
CA VAL A 41 -2.13 -5.80 -6.05
C VAL A 41 -1.46 -4.79 -5.12
N ALA A 42 -1.49 -4.98 -3.81
CA ALA A 42 -0.79 -4.11 -2.86
C ALA A 42 0.72 -4.08 -3.16
N CYS A 43 1.33 -5.23 -3.41
CA CYS A 43 2.75 -5.34 -3.75
C CYS A 43 3.09 -4.64 -5.06
N GLU A 44 2.27 -4.83 -6.09
CA GLU A 44 2.46 -4.14 -7.37
C GLU A 44 2.30 -2.62 -7.24
N MET A 45 1.33 -2.17 -6.43
CA MET A 45 1.15 -0.74 -6.15
C MET A 45 2.37 -0.12 -5.46
N ALA A 46 2.92 -0.81 -4.46
CA ALA A 46 4.11 -0.35 -3.75
C ALA A 46 5.31 -0.24 -4.68
N SER A 47 5.56 -1.25 -5.49
CA SER A 47 6.66 -1.24 -6.46
C SER A 47 6.44 -0.20 -7.55
N GLY A 48 5.21 -0.08 -8.05
CA GLY A 48 4.86 0.85 -9.11
C GLY A 48 4.98 2.31 -8.70
N VAL A 49 4.56 2.68 -7.50
CA VAL A 49 4.68 4.06 -7.02
C VAL A 49 6.14 4.41 -6.73
N ARG A 50 6.92 3.44 -6.25
CA ARG A 50 8.35 3.61 -6.08
C ARG A 50 9.04 3.93 -7.42
N ASP A 51 8.71 3.19 -8.45
CA ASP A 51 9.26 3.41 -9.80
C ASP A 51 8.79 4.74 -10.39
N LEU A 52 7.52 5.09 -10.20
CA LEU A 52 6.95 6.31 -10.72
C LEU A 52 7.67 7.56 -10.21
N PHE A 53 7.98 7.61 -8.94
CA PHE A 53 8.65 8.75 -8.30
C PHE A 53 10.17 8.59 -8.14
N GLY A 54 10.71 7.42 -8.43
CA GLY A 54 12.14 7.15 -8.27
C GLY A 54 12.62 7.24 -6.82
N THR A 55 11.79 6.82 -5.88
CA THR A 55 12.06 6.91 -4.44
C THR A 55 12.76 5.66 -3.90
N THR A 56 13.29 5.75 -2.71
CA THR A 56 13.90 4.61 -2.01
C THR A 56 12.83 3.60 -1.59
N TYR A 57 11.70 4.08 -1.08
CA TYR A 57 10.59 3.26 -0.62
C TYR A 57 9.30 3.64 -1.35
N GLY A 58 8.46 2.64 -1.62
CA GLY A 58 7.10 2.81 -2.09
C GLY A 58 6.13 2.09 -1.18
N VAL A 59 4.96 2.69 -0.95
CA VAL A 59 3.89 2.11 -0.12
C VAL A 59 2.66 1.91 -0.99
N GLY A 60 2.07 0.72 -0.91
CA GLY A 60 0.79 0.39 -1.55
C GLY A 60 -0.22 -0.04 -0.52
N ILE A 61 -1.38 0.59 -0.51
CA ILE A 61 -2.49 0.25 0.40
C ILE A 61 -3.73 0.01 -0.44
N THR A 62 -4.34 -1.15 -0.28
CA THR A 62 -5.62 -1.48 -0.90
C THR A 62 -6.51 -2.19 0.11
N GLY A 63 -7.77 -1.81 0.17
CA GLY A 63 -8.65 -2.37 1.18
C GLY A 63 -10.11 -1.98 1.00
N ILE A 64 -10.93 -2.49 1.91
CA ILE A 64 -12.37 -2.21 1.98
C ILE A 64 -12.61 -1.39 3.25
N ALA A 65 -12.63 -0.08 3.09
CA ALA A 65 -12.82 0.84 4.21
C ALA A 65 -14.24 0.78 4.79
N GLY A 66 -15.21 0.42 3.94
CA GLY A 66 -16.63 0.34 4.32
C GLY A 66 -17.37 1.66 4.17
N PRO A 67 -18.68 1.67 4.48
CA PRO A 67 -19.50 0.52 4.87
C PRO A 67 -19.82 -0.47 3.73
N GLY A 68 -19.68 -0.07 2.47
CA GLY A 68 -19.96 -0.90 1.31
C GLY A 68 -18.73 -1.60 0.74
N GLY A 69 -18.94 -2.37 -0.34
CA GLY A 69 -17.88 -3.03 -1.10
C GLY A 69 -17.45 -4.40 -0.57
N ALA A 70 -17.98 -4.83 0.56
CA ALA A 70 -17.60 -6.09 1.16
C ALA A 70 -18.25 -7.29 0.45
N THR A 71 -17.52 -8.40 0.45
CA THR A 71 -18.02 -9.74 0.11
C THR A 71 -17.78 -10.67 1.29
N GLU A 72 -18.31 -11.89 1.22
CA GLU A 72 -18.11 -12.88 2.28
C GLU A 72 -16.61 -13.18 2.49
N GLU A 73 -15.85 -13.29 1.40
CA GLU A 73 -14.42 -13.56 1.43
C GLU A 73 -13.59 -12.33 1.77
N LYS A 74 -14.09 -11.13 1.43
CA LYS A 74 -13.38 -9.86 1.63
C LYS A 74 -14.27 -8.90 2.42
N PRO A 75 -14.26 -9.00 3.77
CA PRO A 75 -15.14 -8.18 4.62
C PRO A 75 -14.67 -6.73 4.73
N VAL A 76 -15.57 -5.86 5.21
CA VAL A 76 -15.21 -4.49 5.59
C VAL A 76 -14.08 -4.51 6.61
N GLY A 77 -13.11 -3.65 6.42
CA GLY A 77 -11.92 -3.56 7.26
C GLY A 77 -10.74 -4.39 6.80
N LEU A 78 -10.92 -5.24 5.79
CA LEU A 78 -9.81 -5.96 5.18
C LEU A 78 -8.91 -5.00 4.43
N VAL A 79 -7.63 -4.96 4.78
CA VAL A 79 -6.62 -4.08 4.18
C VAL A 79 -5.32 -4.84 3.96
N TYR A 80 -4.74 -4.67 2.79
CA TYR A 80 -3.39 -5.11 2.48
C TYR A 80 -2.49 -3.89 2.36
N MET A 81 -1.36 -3.92 3.05
CA MET A 81 -0.39 -2.82 3.06
C MET A 81 0.98 -3.39 2.71
N ALA A 82 1.58 -2.84 1.67
CA ALA A 82 2.88 -3.30 1.18
C ALA A 82 3.89 -2.16 1.19
N VAL A 83 5.13 -2.50 1.48
CA VAL A 83 6.28 -1.59 1.38
C VAL A 83 7.32 -2.24 0.48
N ALA A 84 7.73 -1.52 -0.55
CA ALA A 84 8.78 -1.92 -1.48
C ALA A 84 10.04 -1.11 -1.26
N ASP A 85 11.18 -1.76 -1.32
CA ASP A 85 12.48 -1.12 -1.49
C ASP A 85 13.16 -1.66 -2.75
N GLY A 86 14.45 -1.41 -2.93
CA GLY A 86 15.16 -1.88 -4.12
C GLY A 86 15.40 -3.39 -4.16
N ASN A 87 15.21 -4.10 -3.06
CA ASN A 87 15.53 -5.52 -2.92
C ASN A 87 14.31 -6.41 -2.79
N ASP A 88 13.29 -6.00 -2.02
CA ASP A 88 12.12 -6.82 -1.80
C ASP A 88 10.84 -5.99 -1.60
N VAL A 89 9.72 -6.70 -1.50
CA VAL A 89 8.41 -6.13 -1.16
C VAL A 89 7.84 -6.92 0.00
N HIS A 90 7.47 -6.24 1.07
CA HIS A 90 6.85 -6.85 2.24
C HIS A 90 5.40 -6.39 2.34
N CYS A 91 4.48 -7.35 2.48
CA CYS A 91 3.05 -7.07 2.60
C CYS A 91 2.49 -7.66 3.87
N VAL A 92 1.62 -6.91 4.54
CA VAL A 92 0.84 -7.38 5.67
C VAL A 92 -0.65 -7.26 5.37
N LYS A 93 -1.42 -8.16 5.97
CA LYS A 93 -2.88 -8.19 5.89
C LYS A 93 -3.43 -7.87 7.27
N HIS A 94 -4.36 -6.91 7.34
CA HIS A 94 -5.08 -6.59 8.56
C HIS A 94 -6.58 -6.63 8.33
N LEU A 95 -7.31 -6.94 9.40
CA LEU A 95 -8.76 -6.84 9.43
C LEU A 95 -9.13 -5.85 10.55
N PHE A 96 -9.38 -4.61 10.15
CA PHE A 96 -9.74 -3.55 11.08
C PHE A 96 -11.25 -3.57 11.36
N GLY A 97 -11.62 -3.40 12.61
CA GLY A 97 -13.02 -3.46 13.04
C GLY A 97 -13.70 -2.11 13.23
N GLY A 98 -13.09 -1.02 12.76
CA GLY A 98 -13.59 0.33 12.98
C GLY A 98 -14.49 0.85 11.87
N THR A 99 -14.82 2.15 11.98
CA THR A 99 -15.49 2.90 10.93
C THR A 99 -14.55 3.10 9.73
N ARG A 100 -15.10 3.60 8.61
CA ARG A 100 -14.31 3.95 7.43
C ARG A 100 -13.14 4.88 7.77
N THR A 101 -13.39 5.94 8.52
CA THR A 101 -12.36 6.91 8.92
C THR A 101 -11.28 6.26 9.81
N GLU A 102 -11.69 5.46 10.79
CA GLU A 102 -10.77 4.74 11.66
C GLU A 102 -9.94 3.72 10.89
N ASN A 103 -10.56 2.97 9.98
CA ASN A 103 -9.86 1.97 9.16
C ASN A 103 -8.81 2.63 8.25
N LYS A 104 -9.13 3.78 7.66
CA LYS A 104 -8.18 4.55 6.84
C LYS A 104 -7.02 5.07 7.67
N LEU A 105 -7.29 5.62 8.85
CA LEU A 105 -6.24 6.13 9.74
C LEU A 105 -5.31 5.01 10.22
N ARG A 106 -5.86 3.90 10.67
CA ARG A 106 -5.09 2.74 11.12
C ARG A 106 -4.22 2.16 10.00
N SER A 107 -4.76 2.11 8.78
CA SER A 107 -3.99 1.66 7.61
C SER A 107 -2.79 2.56 7.34
N ALA A 108 -3.00 3.88 7.37
CA ALA A 108 -1.92 4.85 7.17
C ALA A 108 -0.84 4.73 8.25
N LEU A 109 -1.24 4.65 9.51
CA LEU A 109 -0.30 4.52 10.63
C LEU A 109 0.48 3.21 10.58
N THR A 110 -0.17 2.12 10.23
CA THR A 110 0.48 0.80 10.08
C THR A 110 1.49 0.84 8.94
N ALA A 111 1.14 1.43 7.80
CA ALA A 111 2.05 1.55 6.67
C ALA A 111 3.28 2.41 7.00
N ILE A 112 3.10 3.51 7.70
CA ILE A 112 4.22 4.36 8.16
C ILE A 112 5.13 3.55 9.10
N SER A 113 4.57 2.79 10.03
CA SER A 113 5.33 1.92 10.92
C SER A 113 6.16 0.89 10.14
N MET A 114 5.60 0.31 9.09
CA MET A 114 6.31 -0.64 8.22
C MET A 114 7.51 0.01 7.52
N VAL A 115 7.36 1.24 7.05
CA VAL A 115 8.47 1.99 6.42
C VAL A 115 9.57 2.26 7.46
N ILE A 116 9.20 2.68 8.66
CA ILE A 116 10.15 2.92 9.76
C ILE A 116 10.94 1.65 10.07
N ASP A 117 10.27 0.50 10.13
CA ASP A 117 10.93 -0.79 10.38
C ASP A 117 11.94 -1.14 9.27
N LYS A 118 11.59 -0.91 8.01
CA LYS A 118 12.51 -1.11 6.89
C LYS A 118 13.73 -0.18 6.97
N ILE A 119 13.53 1.07 7.31
CA ILE A 119 14.62 2.04 7.47
C ILE A 119 15.57 1.59 8.60
N LYS A 120 15.04 1.15 9.72
CA LYS A 120 15.84 0.65 10.85
C LYS A 120 16.62 -0.61 10.48
N ALA A 121 15.99 -1.55 9.78
CA ALA A 121 16.64 -2.77 9.32
C ALA A 121 17.81 -2.45 8.37
N ARG A 122 17.61 -1.54 7.42
CA ARG A 122 18.66 -1.10 6.49
C ARG A 122 19.83 -0.44 7.22
N ARG A 123 19.56 0.41 8.20
CA ARG A 123 20.62 1.06 9.01
C ARG A 123 21.43 0.03 9.79
N ASN A 124 20.81 -1.02 10.29
CA ASN A 124 21.51 -2.10 11.00
C ASN A 124 22.41 -2.90 10.06
N GLU A 125 22.00 -3.10 8.81
CA GLU A 125 22.82 -3.78 7.80
C GLU A 125 24.05 -2.98 7.39
N GLU A 126 24.01 -1.64 7.48
CA GLU A 126 25.12 -0.76 7.15
C GLU A 126 26.20 -0.69 8.25
N ILE A 127 25.91 -1.17 9.44
CA ILE A 127 26.85 -1.23 10.56
C ILE A 127 27.67 -2.52 10.49
#